data_1855d716da75c698f3dfe6b1d90d562d
#
_entry.id   1855d716da75c698f3dfe6b1d90d562d
#
_cell.length_a   1.000
_cell.length_b   1.000
_cell.length_c   1.000
_cell.angle_alpha   90.00
_cell.angle_beta   90.00
_cell.angle_gamma   90.00
#
_symmetry.space_group_name_H-M   'P 1'
#
loop_
_entity.id
_entity.type
_entity.pdbx_description
1 polymer ?
#
loop_
_entity_poly.entity_id
_entity_poly.type
_entity_poly.pdbx_seq_one_letter_code
_entity_poly.pdbx_strand_id
1 'polypeptide(L)'
;MTASTKNLDEILYSLGGCGNFQIAISVCIHVIKALVSWSFSTLVVSSKQPKLWWCVEDAGILNKTLCLESNLSSTCLENTCFTNGTACSRFKYGDSVETIVTEWDLNCDLSFVPSTIATIQVGGMLIGNFLGGQLADMFGRRPIIIIGCFLITAFNFIGYFSQSWILFAVTRLIIGIGSGFFLSNQYNYMCEFSTGRWRAWTVSVPSWSIEVCLFALFAWLLKDWRSIQLMVSIFGIPCIVMTWFLPESLRWYVAHNRHEDARNLAERIASVNKIHLEEVPEMPQYEPDEKNYTAIDLFRSWRLAKLTLLSASVWMSLGLVAYGIGFGIQALSGNLYINLFLYNVIQIPTRASTAWLQNKFGRKKTSIGCFAIVVVSGFIVGIVQSADAPHKDKLTNGFALVAGFGIEMAWGSVQTITIESFPTVVRTIGFGTVSVIARVGAMIGPQLVYFDKYVPGILYYVSAAMSALSIVCLAWIEETANTPMSDRIEINVKNIKDSRKKNVTV
;
A
#
# COMPACT_ATOMS: atom_id res chain seq x y z
N MET A 1 36.73 -30.10 -19.45
CA MET A 1 35.28 -30.04 -19.27
C MET A 1 35.00 -28.75 -18.54
N THR A 2 34.57 -27.74 -19.26
CA THR A 2 34.20 -26.40 -18.67
C THR A 2 32.94 -26.64 -17.84
N ALA A 3 33.05 -26.49 -16.51
CA ALA A 3 31.90 -26.52 -15.62
C ALA A 3 30.96 -25.38 -16.04
N SER A 4 29.81 -25.76 -16.59
CA SER A 4 28.73 -24.84 -16.89
C SER A 4 28.28 -24.25 -15.55
N THR A 5 28.58 -22.97 -15.30
CA THR A 5 28.11 -22.24 -14.12
C THR A 5 26.58 -22.23 -14.18
N LYS A 6 25.94 -23.05 -13.33
CA LYS A 6 24.49 -23.12 -13.23
C LYS A 6 23.95 -21.74 -12.85
N ASN A 7 22.93 -21.31 -13.55
CA ASN A 7 22.22 -20.07 -13.21
C ASN A 7 21.59 -20.21 -11.80
N LEU A 8 21.56 -19.17 -11.00
CA LEU A 8 21.02 -19.20 -9.63
C LEU A 8 19.55 -19.71 -9.57
N ASP A 9 18.77 -19.50 -10.62
CA ASP A 9 17.41 -20.04 -10.73
C ASP A 9 17.42 -21.57 -10.90
N GLU A 10 18.44 -22.15 -11.55
CA GLU A 10 18.62 -23.60 -11.67
C GLU A 10 19.03 -24.22 -10.33
N ILE A 11 19.87 -23.51 -9.56
CA ILE A 11 20.22 -23.90 -8.19
C ILE A 11 18.98 -23.91 -7.31
N LEU A 12 18.18 -22.83 -7.33
CA LEU A 12 16.91 -22.78 -6.58
C LEU A 12 15.93 -23.88 -7.00
N TYR A 13 15.92 -24.24 -8.29
CA TYR A 13 15.10 -25.35 -8.77
C TYR A 13 15.59 -26.69 -8.24
N SER A 14 16.90 -26.94 -8.20
CA SER A 14 17.48 -28.16 -7.63
C SER A 14 17.28 -28.26 -6.11
N LEU A 15 17.10 -27.13 -5.42
CA LEU A 15 16.76 -27.03 -3.99
C LEU A 15 15.25 -27.19 -3.72
N GLY A 16 14.45 -27.60 -4.72
CA GLY A 16 13.02 -27.89 -4.59
C GLY A 16 12.06 -26.82 -5.08
N GLY A 17 12.58 -25.72 -5.64
CA GLY A 17 11.78 -24.67 -6.31
C GLY A 17 10.79 -23.94 -5.41
N CYS A 18 9.84 -24.66 -4.80
CA CYS A 18 8.90 -24.17 -3.78
C CYS A 18 8.60 -25.32 -2.81
N GLY A 19 9.54 -25.62 -1.94
CA GLY A 19 9.42 -26.61 -0.87
C GLY A 19 8.93 -26.00 0.45
N ASN A 20 9.00 -26.81 1.51
CA ASN A 20 8.56 -26.40 2.86
C ASN A 20 9.27 -25.14 3.37
N PHE A 21 10.54 -24.98 3.01
CA PHE A 21 11.33 -23.81 3.40
C PHE A 21 10.76 -22.53 2.79
N GLN A 22 10.47 -22.51 1.49
CA GLN A 22 9.94 -21.36 0.77
C GLN A 22 8.51 -21.01 1.23
N ILE A 23 7.69 -22.02 1.49
CA ILE A 23 6.35 -21.85 2.04
C ILE A 23 6.44 -21.24 3.43
N ALA A 24 7.31 -21.73 4.30
CA ALA A 24 7.49 -21.19 5.65
C ALA A 24 7.91 -19.72 5.62
N ILE A 25 8.88 -19.33 4.77
CA ILE A 25 9.28 -17.95 4.57
C ILE A 25 8.09 -17.09 4.09
N SER A 26 7.35 -17.56 3.10
CA SER A 26 6.19 -16.84 2.57
C SER A 26 5.14 -16.60 3.65
N VAL A 27 4.80 -17.61 4.44
CA VAL A 27 3.87 -17.51 5.57
C VAL A 27 4.39 -16.52 6.61
N CYS A 28 5.67 -16.61 7.01
CA CYS A 28 6.28 -15.67 7.95
C CYS A 28 6.17 -14.21 7.47
N ILE A 29 6.51 -13.94 6.21
CA ILE A 29 6.45 -12.59 5.64
C ILE A 29 5.00 -12.09 5.59
N HIS A 30 4.02 -12.93 5.25
CA HIS A 30 2.61 -12.54 5.26
C HIS A 30 2.09 -12.28 6.68
N VAL A 31 2.52 -13.06 7.69
CA VAL A 31 2.17 -12.79 9.10
C VAL A 31 2.79 -11.47 9.57
N ILE A 32 4.06 -11.21 9.25
CA ILE A 32 4.72 -9.95 9.59
C ILE A 32 4.05 -8.77 8.88
N LYS A 33 3.54 -8.96 7.65
CA LYS A 33 2.81 -7.94 6.91
C LYS A 33 1.54 -7.50 7.64
N ALA A 34 0.90 -8.39 8.43
CA ALA A 34 -0.24 -8.03 9.25
C ALA A 34 0.09 -6.90 10.25
N LEU A 35 1.31 -6.83 10.77
CA LEU A 35 1.75 -5.73 11.62
C LEU A 35 1.67 -4.37 10.90
N VAL A 36 2.04 -4.33 9.61
CA VAL A 36 1.97 -3.11 8.79
C VAL A 36 0.52 -2.75 8.48
N SER A 37 -0.28 -3.71 8.03
CA SER A 37 -1.68 -3.49 7.65
C SER A 37 -2.54 -3.08 8.85
N TRP A 38 -2.28 -3.65 10.02
CA TRP A 38 -2.96 -3.30 11.27
C TRP A 38 -2.57 -1.91 11.77
N SER A 39 -1.29 -1.56 11.74
CA SER A 39 -0.82 -0.20 12.08
C SER A 39 -1.42 0.86 11.17
N PHE A 40 -1.61 0.54 9.89
CA PHE A 40 -2.27 1.43 8.93
C PHE A 40 -3.77 1.55 9.24
N SER A 41 -4.45 0.43 9.45
CA SER A 41 -5.88 0.37 9.71
C SER A 41 -6.25 0.98 11.08
N THR A 42 -5.34 0.95 12.06
CA THR A 42 -5.51 1.65 13.34
C THR A 42 -5.81 3.12 13.12
N LEU A 43 -5.14 3.77 12.16
CA LEU A 43 -5.37 5.18 11.91
C LEU A 43 -6.76 5.44 11.30
N VAL A 44 -7.28 4.54 10.46
CA VAL A 44 -8.66 4.64 9.93
C VAL A 44 -9.69 4.60 11.06
N VAL A 45 -9.48 3.71 12.05
CA VAL A 45 -10.40 3.59 13.19
C VAL A 45 -10.23 4.73 14.17
N SER A 46 -9.00 5.09 14.51
CA SER A 46 -8.72 6.16 15.49
C SER A 46 -9.10 7.55 15.00
N SER A 47 -9.16 7.78 13.69
CA SER A 47 -9.52 9.07 13.08
C SER A 47 -11.03 9.23 12.85
N LYS A 48 -11.85 8.25 13.27
CA LYS A 48 -13.30 8.33 13.10
C LYS A 48 -13.87 9.56 13.78
N GLN A 49 -14.66 10.32 13.03
CA GLN A 49 -15.36 11.47 13.57
C GLN A 49 -16.63 11.05 14.31
N PRO A 50 -16.91 11.62 15.49
CA PRO A 50 -18.16 11.41 16.21
C PRO A 50 -19.33 11.98 15.38
N LYS A 51 -20.48 11.29 15.42
CA LYS A 51 -21.67 11.72 14.68
C LYS A 51 -22.35 12.91 15.34
N LEU A 52 -22.35 12.93 16.68
CA LEU A 52 -23.01 13.95 17.48
C LEU A 52 -22.01 14.53 18.48
N TRP A 53 -21.91 15.84 18.53
CA TRP A 53 -21.11 16.54 19.51
C TRP A 53 -21.71 17.92 19.80
N TRP A 54 -21.44 18.43 21.00
CA TRP A 54 -21.99 19.69 21.50
C TRP A 54 -20.88 20.54 22.11
N CYS A 55 -21.03 21.82 21.95
CA CYS A 55 -20.19 22.79 22.65
C CYS A 55 -20.58 22.87 24.13
N VAL A 56 -19.59 22.89 25.02
CA VAL A 56 -19.77 23.05 26.46
C VAL A 56 -19.26 24.43 26.85
N GLU A 57 -20.16 25.34 27.20
CA GLU A 57 -19.76 26.60 27.80
C GLU A 57 -19.52 26.45 29.31
N ASP A 58 -18.51 27.18 29.85
CA ASP A 58 -18.14 27.14 31.27
C ASP A 58 -19.22 27.74 32.21
N ALA A 59 -20.27 28.31 31.69
CA ALA A 59 -21.33 28.98 32.45
C ALA A 59 -22.66 28.23 32.45
N GLY A 60 -22.69 27.04 33.02
CA GLY A 60 -23.95 26.39 33.35
C GLY A 60 -24.24 25.13 32.60
N ILE A 61 -24.36 24.11 33.35
CA ILE A 61 -24.73 22.73 33.02
C ILE A 61 -25.98 22.70 32.12
N LEU A 62 -25.78 22.65 30.79
CA LEU A 62 -26.82 22.13 29.93
C LEU A 62 -26.83 20.61 30.12
N ASN A 63 -27.72 20.13 30.99
CA ASN A 63 -27.84 18.72 31.30
C ASN A 63 -28.10 17.91 30.01
N LYS A 64 -27.30 16.88 29.78
CA LYS A 64 -27.48 15.88 28.72
C LYS A 64 -28.92 15.36 28.62
N THR A 65 -29.62 15.30 29.75
CA THR A 65 -31.04 14.94 29.90
C THR A 65 -31.96 15.98 29.23
N LEU A 66 -31.65 17.27 29.29
CA LEU A 66 -32.50 18.32 28.71
C LEU A 66 -32.45 18.35 27.18
N CYS A 67 -31.30 18.04 26.56
CA CYS A 67 -31.16 17.97 25.09
C CYS A 67 -31.80 16.69 24.50
N LEU A 68 -31.88 15.62 25.26
CA LEU A 68 -32.47 14.34 24.82
C LEU A 68 -33.95 14.19 25.13
N GLU A 69 -34.47 14.82 26.21
CA GLU A 69 -35.86 14.68 26.66
C GLU A 69 -36.77 15.84 26.19
N SER A 70 -36.24 16.98 25.85
CA SER A 70 -37.04 18.07 25.35
C SER A 70 -37.08 18.04 23.82
N ASN A 71 -38.30 17.95 23.26
CA ASN A 71 -38.59 18.25 21.86
C ASN A 71 -38.30 19.75 21.52
N LEU A 72 -37.45 20.40 22.28
CA LEU A 72 -36.95 21.74 22.02
C LEU A 72 -35.72 21.72 21.14
N SER A 73 -35.92 21.46 19.85
CA SER A 73 -34.91 21.47 18.80
C SER A 73 -34.25 22.83 18.53
N SER A 74 -34.57 23.88 19.33
CA SER A 74 -34.10 25.22 19.09
C SER A 74 -32.96 25.71 20.01
N THR A 75 -32.58 24.92 21.04
CA THR A 75 -31.56 25.39 22.03
C THR A 75 -30.28 24.53 22.05
N CYS A 76 -30.27 23.35 21.48
CA CYS A 76 -29.06 22.53 21.34
C CYS A 76 -28.61 22.53 19.90
N LEU A 77 -27.69 23.42 19.57
CA LEU A 77 -27.04 23.45 18.26
C LEU A 77 -26.07 22.27 18.17
N GLU A 78 -26.50 21.19 17.52
CA GLU A 78 -25.68 20.03 17.23
C GLU A 78 -24.62 20.38 16.19
N ASN A 79 -23.38 19.87 16.38
CA ASN A 79 -22.27 20.00 15.44
C ASN A 79 -21.91 21.45 15.06
N THR A 80 -22.03 22.41 16.00
CA THR A 80 -21.67 23.81 15.78
C THR A 80 -20.36 24.18 16.46
N CYS A 81 -19.56 25.00 15.78
CA CYS A 81 -18.26 25.46 16.26
C CYS A 81 -18.34 26.77 17.08
N PHE A 82 -19.48 27.41 17.08
CA PHE A 82 -19.70 28.69 17.77
C PHE A 82 -20.98 28.63 18.57
N THR A 83 -20.91 29.14 19.79
CA THR A 83 -22.08 29.35 20.64
C THR A 83 -22.10 30.83 21.03
N ASN A 84 -23.23 31.52 20.81
CA ASN A 84 -23.38 32.96 21.12
C ASN A 84 -22.27 33.88 20.55
N GLY A 85 -21.65 33.49 19.41
CA GLY A 85 -20.58 34.26 18.75
C GLY A 85 -19.17 33.98 19.31
N THR A 86 -19.01 33.09 20.30
CA THR A 86 -17.74 32.65 20.86
C THR A 86 -17.37 31.28 20.30
N ALA A 87 -16.07 31.03 20.03
CA ALA A 87 -15.57 29.73 19.61
C ALA A 87 -15.61 28.74 20.77
N CYS A 88 -16.02 27.50 20.50
CA CYS A 88 -16.08 26.45 21.49
C CYS A 88 -14.70 25.95 21.92
N SER A 89 -14.44 25.90 23.22
CA SER A 89 -13.18 25.43 23.81
C SER A 89 -13.21 23.98 24.24
N ARG A 90 -14.39 23.40 24.52
CA ARG A 90 -14.58 22.01 24.94
C ARG A 90 -15.82 21.42 24.29
N PHE A 91 -15.74 20.11 24.01
CA PHE A 91 -16.83 19.39 23.37
C PHE A 91 -17.27 18.18 24.20
N LYS A 92 -18.57 17.87 24.15
CA LYS A 92 -19.14 16.60 24.61
C LYS A 92 -19.58 15.79 23.41
N TYR A 93 -19.43 14.48 23.50
CA TYR A 93 -19.67 13.53 22.41
C TYR A 93 -20.81 12.57 22.76
N GLY A 94 -21.67 12.29 21.80
CA GLY A 94 -22.78 11.35 21.94
C GLY A 94 -22.39 9.89 21.75
N ASP A 95 -21.31 9.64 21.04
CA ASP A 95 -20.83 8.28 20.76
C ASP A 95 -19.98 7.74 21.91
N SER A 96 -20.09 6.44 22.16
CA SER A 96 -19.31 5.72 23.20
C SER A 96 -17.94 5.24 22.70
N VAL A 97 -17.52 5.66 21.50
CA VAL A 97 -16.24 5.24 20.89
C VAL A 97 -15.18 6.29 21.16
N GLU A 98 -14.13 5.88 21.86
CA GLU A 98 -12.97 6.75 22.11
C GLU A 98 -12.06 6.77 20.90
N THR A 99 -11.85 7.97 20.33
CA THR A 99 -11.00 8.23 19.17
C THR A 99 -10.04 9.37 19.48
N ILE A 100 -9.02 9.58 18.65
CA ILE A 100 -8.12 10.74 18.79
C ILE A 100 -8.88 12.07 18.63
N VAL A 101 -10.01 12.06 17.91
CA VAL A 101 -10.85 13.24 17.69
C VAL A 101 -11.58 13.61 18.99
N THR A 102 -12.11 12.61 19.69
CA THR A 102 -12.84 12.82 20.95
C THR A 102 -11.92 13.09 22.12
N GLU A 103 -10.71 12.58 22.11
CA GLU A 103 -9.76 12.72 23.23
C GLU A 103 -9.03 14.07 23.21
N TRP A 104 -8.71 14.58 22.03
CA TRP A 104 -7.96 15.84 21.86
C TRP A 104 -8.82 16.97 21.28
N ASP A 105 -10.14 16.82 21.27
CA ASP A 105 -11.10 17.82 20.78
C ASP A 105 -10.77 18.34 19.37
N LEU A 106 -10.42 17.40 18.45
CA LEU A 106 -9.98 17.73 17.08
C LEU A 106 -11.17 18.06 16.17
N ASN A 107 -12.01 19.01 16.61
CA ASN A 107 -13.13 19.54 15.84
C ASN A 107 -12.86 20.99 15.42
N CYS A 108 -13.73 21.54 14.61
CA CYS A 108 -13.69 22.93 14.16
C CYS A 108 -12.35 23.32 13.54
N ASP A 109 -11.57 24.17 14.19
CA ASP A 109 -10.28 24.66 13.68
C ASP A 109 -9.23 23.54 13.56
N LEU A 110 -9.32 22.50 14.39
CA LEU A 110 -8.40 21.35 14.38
C LEU A 110 -8.92 20.15 13.57
N SER A 111 -10.04 20.31 12.86
CA SER A 111 -10.66 19.21 12.11
C SER A 111 -9.83 18.64 10.95
N PHE A 112 -8.78 19.34 10.52
CA PHE A 112 -7.82 18.89 9.51
C PHE A 112 -6.77 17.91 10.07
N VAL A 113 -6.58 17.87 11.40
CA VAL A 113 -5.50 17.13 12.07
C VAL A 113 -5.55 15.62 11.79
N PRO A 114 -6.69 14.91 11.88
CA PRO A 114 -6.74 13.48 11.61
C PRO A 114 -6.28 13.11 10.19
N SER A 115 -6.71 13.86 9.19
CA SER A 115 -6.29 13.68 7.79
C SER A 115 -4.81 14.01 7.59
N THR A 116 -4.31 15.02 8.29
CA THR A 116 -2.89 15.41 8.27
C THR A 116 -2.01 14.32 8.89
N ILE A 117 -2.41 13.71 10.00
CA ILE A 117 -1.70 12.58 10.61
C ILE A 117 -1.63 11.39 9.63
N ALA A 118 -2.71 11.12 8.91
CA ALA A 118 -2.72 10.08 7.87
C ALA A 118 -1.74 10.40 6.74
N THR A 119 -1.73 11.64 6.26
CA THR A 119 -0.76 12.11 5.26
C THR A 119 0.69 12.00 5.76
N ILE A 120 0.95 12.35 7.02
CA ILE A 120 2.28 12.22 7.66
C ILE A 120 2.72 10.77 7.70
N GLN A 121 1.85 9.83 8.05
CA GLN A 121 2.19 8.39 8.05
C GLN A 121 2.53 7.90 6.64
N VAL A 122 1.76 8.28 5.62
CA VAL A 122 2.04 7.93 4.22
C VAL A 122 3.33 8.60 3.74
N GLY A 123 3.60 9.85 4.16
CA GLY A 123 4.87 10.53 3.93
C GLY A 123 6.06 9.78 4.53
N GLY A 124 5.91 9.26 5.76
CA GLY A 124 6.87 8.33 6.34
C GLY A 124 7.09 7.08 5.50
N MET A 125 6.01 6.48 4.97
CA MET A 125 6.11 5.32 4.06
C MET A 125 6.86 5.66 2.77
N LEU A 126 6.69 6.86 2.22
CA LEU A 126 7.43 7.34 1.06
C LEU A 126 8.94 7.35 1.35
N ILE A 127 9.35 7.99 2.46
CA ILE A 127 10.75 8.06 2.90
C ILE A 127 11.29 6.64 3.13
N GLY A 128 10.53 5.81 3.85
CA GLY A 128 10.91 4.44 4.15
C GLY A 128 11.05 3.56 2.91
N ASN A 129 10.16 3.68 1.93
CA ASN A 129 10.28 2.94 0.67
C ASN A 129 11.52 3.33 -0.13
N PHE A 130 11.81 4.63 -0.19
CA PHE A 130 12.98 5.14 -0.93
C PHE A 130 14.29 4.67 -0.28
N LEU A 131 14.44 4.86 1.02
CA LEU A 131 15.64 4.45 1.74
C LEU A 131 15.74 2.93 1.92
N GLY A 132 14.60 2.26 2.18
CA GLY A 132 14.56 0.83 2.49
C GLY A 132 15.06 -0.07 1.37
N GLY A 133 14.81 0.29 0.11
CA GLY A 133 15.37 -0.43 -1.04
C GLY A 133 16.89 -0.32 -1.10
N GLN A 134 17.43 0.90 -1.02
CA GLN A 134 18.87 1.16 -1.08
C GLN A 134 19.63 0.53 0.11
N LEU A 135 19.11 0.71 1.31
CA LEU A 135 19.70 0.11 2.52
C LEU A 135 19.68 -1.42 2.47
N ALA A 136 18.63 -2.02 1.92
CA ALA A 136 18.53 -3.46 1.78
C ALA A 136 19.47 -4.03 0.72
N ASP A 137 19.79 -3.27 -0.31
CA ASP A 137 20.84 -3.65 -1.27
C ASP A 137 22.23 -3.60 -0.64
N MET A 138 22.50 -2.60 0.20
CA MET A 138 23.81 -2.42 0.86
C MET A 138 24.04 -3.38 2.03
N PHE A 139 23.07 -3.50 2.93
CA PHE A 139 23.23 -4.21 4.22
C PHE A 139 22.55 -5.58 4.28
N GLY A 140 21.75 -5.91 3.27
CA GLY A 140 20.95 -7.12 3.24
C GLY A 140 19.45 -6.86 3.47
N ARG A 141 18.63 -7.79 3.02
CA ARG A 141 17.16 -7.68 3.13
C ARG A 141 16.67 -7.86 4.56
N ARG A 142 17.23 -8.88 5.24
CA ARG A 142 16.85 -9.26 6.60
C ARG A 142 17.01 -8.13 7.64
N PRO A 143 18.17 -7.43 7.78
CA PRO A 143 18.32 -6.35 8.74
C PRO A 143 17.28 -5.24 8.57
N ILE A 144 16.96 -4.87 7.32
CA ILE A 144 16.00 -3.80 7.05
C ILE A 144 14.57 -4.21 7.41
N ILE A 145 14.20 -5.47 7.19
CA ILE A 145 12.92 -6.03 7.65
C ILE A 145 12.85 -6.00 9.19
N ILE A 146 13.91 -6.40 9.89
CA ILE A 146 13.98 -6.37 11.37
C ILE A 146 13.80 -4.95 11.90
N ILE A 147 14.57 -3.99 11.36
CA ILE A 147 14.49 -2.57 11.74
C ILE A 147 13.09 -2.05 11.50
N GLY A 148 12.49 -2.34 10.34
CA GLY A 148 11.12 -1.95 10.01
C GLY A 148 10.11 -2.46 11.03
N CYS A 149 10.14 -3.75 11.37
CA CYS A 149 9.27 -4.37 12.37
C CYS A 149 9.48 -3.76 13.77
N PHE A 150 10.74 -3.51 14.15
CA PHE A 150 11.08 -2.89 15.43
C PHE A 150 10.50 -1.47 15.52
N LEU A 151 10.70 -0.64 14.50
CA LEU A 151 10.17 0.72 14.46
C LEU A 151 8.63 0.71 14.57
N ILE A 152 7.93 -0.13 13.80
CA ILE A 152 6.48 -0.22 13.87
C ILE A 152 6.03 -0.61 15.28
N THR A 153 6.62 -1.65 15.86
CA THR A 153 6.24 -2.17 17.18
C THR A 153 6.51 -1.16 18.28
N ALA A 154 7.73 -0.62 18.35
CA ALA A 154 8.14 0.31 19.39
C ALA A 154 7.33 1.62 19.36
N PHE A 155 7.10 2.18 18.15
CA PHE A 155 6.37 3.44 18.03
C PHE A 155 4.85 3.28 18.11
N ASN A 156 4.27 2.10 17.88
CA ASN A 156 2.90 1.81 18.30
C ASN A 156 2.80 1.77 19.85
N PHE A 157 3.80 1.19 20.53
CA PHE A 157 3.83 1.18 21.99
C PHE A 157 3.99 2.59 22.57
N ILE A 158 4.93 3.39 22.05
CA ILE A 158 5.09 4.80 22.45
C ILE A 158 3.83 5.60 22.17
N GLY A 159 3.18 5.37 21.03
CA GLY A 159 1.95 6.03 20.63
C GLY A 159 0.78 5.77 21.60
N TYR A 160 0.73 4.62 22.28
CA TYR A 160 -0.24 4.32 23.33
C TYR A 160 -0.18 5.36 24.47
N PHE A 161 1.01 5.86 24.82
CA PHE A 161 1.20 6.86 25.86
C PHE A 161 1.12 8.32 25.36
N SER A 162 0.75 8.56 24.10
CA SER A 162 0.66 9.91 23.55
C SER A 162 -0.39 10.73 24.30
N GLN A 163 0.02 11.90 24.80
CA GLN A 163 -0.86 12.87 25.48
C GLN A 163 -1.26 14.04 24.59
N SER A 164 -0.69 14.12 23.38
CA SER A 164 -1.01 15.17 22.40
C SER A 164 -1.01 14.61 20.99
N TRP A 165 -1.82 15.23 20.12
CA TRP A 165 -1.87 14.86 18.72
C TRP A 165 -0.52 15.06 18.00
N ILE A 166 0.32 16.02 18.45
CA ILE A 166 1.64 16.26 17.85
C ILE A 166 2.56 15.06 18.11
N LEU A 167 2.65 14.60 19.37
CA LEU A 167 3.44 13.43 19.71
C LEU A 167 2.94 12.20 18.94
N PHE A 168 1.62 12.03 18.85
CA PHE A 168 1.01 10.97 18.07
C PHE A 168 1.39 11.06 16.57
N ALA A 169 1.37 12.25 15.97
CA ALA A 169 1.77 12.46 14.58
C ALA A 169 3.25 12.07 14.34
N VAL A 170 4.15 12.39 15.28
CA VAL A 170 5.56 11.98 15.21
C VAL A 170 5.69 10.45 15.26
N THR A 171 4.95 9.77 16.15
CA THR A 171 4.97 8.30 16.19
C THR A 171 4.47 7.71 14.88
N ARG A 172 3.43 8.29 14.26
CA ARG A 172 2.88 7.88 12.96
C ARG A 172 3.86 8.08 11.80
N LEU A 173 4.66 9.14 11.82
CA LEU A 173 5.74 9.34 10.85
C LEU A 173 6.74 8.19 10.89
N ILE A 174 7.20 7.81 12.10
CA ILE A 174 8.22 6.77 12.27
C ILE A 174 7.62 5.38 11.97
N ILE A 175 6.38 5.10 12.36
CA ILE A 175 5.65 3.90 11.94
C ILE A 175 5.55 3.83 10.42
N GLY A 176 5.32 4.97 9.76
CA GLY A 176 5.34 5.08 8.30
C GLY A 176 6.69 4.67 7.73
N ILE A 177 7.80 5.20 8.24
CA ILE A 177 9.16 4.85 7.80
C ILE A 177 9.42 3.34 7.95
N GLY A 178 9.11 2.77 9.12
CA GLY A 178 9.23 1.33 9.37
C GLY A 178 8.38 0.49 8.41
N SER A 179 7.14 0.93 8.14
CA SER A 179 6.25 0.29 7.16
C SER A 179 6.84 0.35 5.74
N GLY A 180 7.45 1.48 5.37
CA GLY A 180 8.16 1.62 4.10
C GLY A 180 9.34 0.66 3.96
N PHE A 181 10.15 0.51 5.00
CA PHE A 181 11.26 -0.45 5.04
C PHE A 181 10.79 -1.88 4.79
N PHE A 182 9.69 -2.28 5.41
CA PHE A 182 9.14 -3.60 5.20
C PHE A 182 8.53 -3.77 3.79
N LEU A 183 7.68 -2.82 3.36
CA LEU A 183 6.94 -2.92 2.09
C LEU A 183 7.84 -2.90 0.85
N SER A 184 8.97 -2.19 0.90
CA SER A 184 9.94 -2.17 -0.20
C SER A 184 10.65 -3.50 -0.40
N ASN A 185 10.79 -4.30 0.67
CA ASN A 185 11.60 -5.50 0.67
C ASN A 185 10.81 -6.82 0.65
N GLN A 186 9.57 -6.84 1.18
CA GLN A 186 8.79 -8.07 1.38
C GLN A 186 8.63 -8.93 0.14
N TYR A 187 8.24 -8.34 -0.99
CA TYR A 187 8.01 -9.09 -2.23
C TYR A 187 9.32 -9.54 -2.87
N ASN A 188 10.32 -8.66 -2.90
CA ASN A 188 11.64 -8.99 -3.41
C ASN A 188 12.24 -10.14 -2.61
N TYR A 189 12.17 -10.08 -1.29
CA TYR A 189 12.65 -11.12 -0.40
C TYR A 189 11.99 -12.49 -0.68
N MET A 190 10.66 -12.55 -0.81
CA MET A 190 9.97 -13.79 -1.16
C MET A 190 10.34 -14.31 -2.56
N CYS A 191 10.48 -13.41 -3.54
CA CYS A 191 10.85 -13.78 -4.91
C CYS A 191 12.28 -14.29 -5.02
N GLU A 192 13.19 -13.84 -4.15
CA GLU A 192 14.59 -14.26 -4.14
C GLU A 192 14.78 -15.73 -3.67
N PHE A 193 13.81 -16.28 -2.95
CA PHE A 193 13.79 -17.71 -2.56
C PHE A 193 12.96 -18.60 -3.48
N SER A 194 12.15 -18.00 -4.39
CA SER A 194 11.22 -18.76 -5.22
C SER A 194 11.69 -18.83 -6.66
N THR A 195 11.41 -19.96 -7.34
CA THR A 195 11.63 -20.09 -8.80
C THR A 195 10.56 -19.33 -9.59
N GLY A 196 10.85 -18.98 -10.86
CA GLY A 196 9.99 -18.15 -11.70
C GLY A 196 8.52 -18.57 -11.74
N ARG A 197 8.24 -19.88 -11.78
CA ARG A 197 6.87 -20.43 -11.78
C ARG A 197 6.10 -20.12 -10.49
N TRP A 198 6.78 -20.11 -9.34
CA TRP A 198 6.14 -19.95 -8.02
C TRP A 198 6.12 -18.51 -7.51
N ARG A 199 6.96 -17.61 -8.07
CA ARG A 199 7.00 -16.19 -7.69
C ARG A 199 5.62 -15.54 -7.77
N ALA A 200 4.89 -15.80 -8.85
CA ALA A 200 3.55 -15.25 -9.02
C ALA A 200 2.58 -15.72 -7.93
N TRP A 201 2.65 -16.98 -7.52
CA TRP A 201 1.79 -17.54 -6.47
C TRP A 201 2.08 -16.95 -5.10
N THR A 202 3.36 -16.85 -4.71
CA THR A 202 3.76 -16.35 -3.39
C THR A 202 3.39 -14.87 -3.21
N VAL A 203 3.41 -14.07 -4.27
CA VAL A 203 3.08 -12.64 -4.25
C VAL A 203 1.56 -12.38 -4.37
N SER A 204 0.81 -13.29 -5.03
CA SER A 204 -0.62 -13.09 -5.33
C SER A 204 -1.56 -13.40 -4.16
N VAL A 205 -1.05 -13.84 -3.01
CA VAL A 205 -1.90 -14.09 -1.82
C VAL A 205 -2.59 -12.79 -1.39
N PRO A 206 -3.94 -12.75 -1.27
CA PRO A 206 -4.69 -11.56 -0.86
C PRO A 206 -4.59 -11.32 0.65
N SER A 207 -3.37 -11.40 1.19
CA SER A 207 -3.13 -11.39 2.62
C SER A 207 -3.51 -10.05 3.27
N TRP A 208 -3.29 -8.91 2.59
CA TRP A 208 -3.67 -7.59 3.10
C TRP A 208 -5.16 -7.53 3.49
N SER A 209 -6.04 -7.96 2.60
CA SER A 209 -7.48 -7.91 2.85
C SER A 209 -7.90 -8.87 3.97
N ILE A 210 -7.30 -10.06 4.04
CA ILE A 210 -7.53 -11.04 5.13
C ILE A 210 -7.06 -10.46 6.47
N GLU A 211 -5.88 -9.86 6.50
CA GLU A 211 -5.28 -9.24 7.69
C GLU A 211 -6.16 -8.11 8.23
N VAL A 212 -6.69 -7.24 7.35
CA VAL A 212 -7.57 -6.13 7.75
C VAL A 212 -8.96 -6.64 8.18
N CYS A 213 -9.47 -7.73 7.62
CA CYS A 213 -10.70 -8.37 8.12
C CYS A 213 -10.53 -8.85 9.57
N LEU A 214 -9.40 -9.49 9.89
CA LEU A 214 -9.06 -9.88 11.26
C LEU A 214 -8.90 -8.65 12.17
N PHE A 215 -8.23 -7.60 11.69
CA PHE A 215 -8.11 -6.34 12.41
C PHE A 215 -9.47 -5.73 12.75
N ALA A 216 -10.42 -5.72 11.80
CA ALA A 216 -11.75 -5.17 12.00
C ALA A 216 -12.50 -5.88 13.16
N LEU A 217 -12.31 -7.21 13.32
CA LEU A 217 -12.86 -7.98 14.43
C LEU A 217 -12.24 -7.55 15.77
N PHE A 218 -10.90 -7.45 15.85
CA PHE A 218 -10.23 -7.00 17.06
C PHE A 218 -10.58 -5.56 17.43
N ALA A 219 -10.64 -4.66 16.45
CA ALA A 219 -11.03 -3.28 16.66
C ALA A 219 -12.48 -3.15 17.15
N TRP A 220 -13.39 -4.01 16.67
CA TRP A 220 -14.76 -4.07 17.16
C TRP A 220 -14.85 -4.54 18.62
N LEU A 221 -13.99 -5.47 19.06
CA LEU A 221 -13.92 -5.95 20.42
C LEU A 221 -13.38 -4.89 21.39
N LEU A 222 -12.32 -4.19 20.99
CA LEU A 222 -11.59 -3.25 21.85
C LEU A 222 -12.25 -1.86 21.91
N LYS A 223 -12.79 -1.34 20.81
CA LYS A 223 -13.51 -0.05 20.67
C LYS A 223 -12.73 1.23 21.03
N ASP A 224 -11.63 1.12 21.71
CA ASP A 224 -10.75 2.21 22.13
C ASP A 224 -9.47 2.23 21.27
N TRP A 225 -9.11 3.39 20.75
CA TRP A 225 -7.96 3.54 19.86
C TRP A 225 -6.62 3.23 20.55
N ARG A 226 -6.50 3.52 21.86
CA ARG A 226 -5.29 3.21 22.63
C ARG A 226 -5.13 1.71 22.80
N SER A 227 -6.18 1.02 23.17
CA SER A 227 -6.19 -0.44 23.30
C SER A 227 -5.89 -1.15 21.99
N ILE A 228 -6.41 -0.63 20.87
CA ILE A 228 -6.09 -1.15 19.52
C ILE A 228 -4.59 -0.97 19.22
N GLN A 229 -4.03 0.18 19.57
CA GLN A 229 -2.60 0.47 19.32
C GLN A 229 -1.69 -0.42 20.17
N LEU A 230 -2.06 -0.65 21.44
CA LEU A 230 -1.37 -1.58 22.33
C LEU A 230 -1.44 -3.03 21.79
N MET A 231 -2.60 -3.45 21.32
CA MET A 231 -2.79 -4.78 20.70
C MET A 231 -1.85 -4.96 19.49
N VAL A 232 -1.75 -3.96 18.61
CA VAL A 232 -0.82 -4.00 17.45
C VAL A 232 0.62 -4.08 17.92
N SER A 233 1.00 -3.36 18.98
CA SER A 233 2.35 -3.43 19.55
C SER A 233 2.64 -4.81 20.17
N ILE A 234 1.72 -5.39 20.93
CA ILE A 234 1.87 -6.75 21.50
C ILE A 234 2.02 -7.78 20.38
N PHE A 235 1.21 -7.68 19.31
CA PHE A 235 1.33 -8.54 18.14
C PHE A 235 2.68 -8.35 17.41
N GLY A 236 3.28 -7.18 17.49
CA GLY A 236 4.60 -6.90 16.91
C GLY A 236 5.74 -7.69 17.56
N ILE A 237 5.64 -8.05 18.86
CA ILE A 237 6.68 -8.79 19.56
C ILE A 237 6.95 -10.16 18.92
N PRO A 238 5.95 -11.06 18.74
CA PRO A 238 6.18 -12.31 18.03
C PRO A 238 6.62 -12.10 16.58
N CYS A 239 6.16 -11.03 15.89
CA CYS A 239 6.64 -10.70 14.56
C CYS A 239 8.15 -10.42 14.55
N ILE A 240 8.68 -9.64 15.50
CA ILE A 240 10.12 -9.40 15.64
C ILE A 240 10.85 -10.73 15.90
N VAL A 241 10.36 -11.56 16.80
CA VAL A 241 10.95 -12.88 17.06
C VAL A 241 10.98 -13.72 15.78
N MET A 242 9.93 -13.73 14.98
CA MET A 242 9.88 -14.45 13.71
C MET A 242 10.94 -13.95 12.71
N THR A 243 11.23 -12.64 12.68
CA THR A 243 12.27 -12.09 11.78
C THR A 243 13.67 -12.61 12.08
N TRP A 244 13.93 -13.04 13.32
CA TRP A 244 15.24 -13.61 13.72
C TRP A 244 15.50 -14.98 13.08
N PHE A 245 14.44 -15.72 12.76
CA PHE A 245 14.52 -17.02 12.09
C PHE A 245 14.62 -16.90 10.56
N LEU A 246 14.32 -15.71 10.00
CA LEU A 246 14.46 -15.47 8.58
C LEU A 246 15.95 -15.45 8.20
N PRO A 247 16.39 -16.21 7.19
CA PRO A 247 17.75 -16.12 6.66
C PRO A 247 17.95 -14.85 5.85
N GLU A 248 19.19 -14.50 5.52
CA GLU A 248 19.45 -13.51 4.48
C GLU A 248 19.22 -14.11 3.09
N SER A 249 19.04 -13.26 2.08
CA SER A 249 18.80 -13.71 0.72
C SER A 249 20.00 -14.42 0.10
N LEU A 250 19.73 -15.56 -0.54
CA LEU A 250 20.74 -16.32 -1.29
C LEU A 250 21.34 -15.45 -2.43
N ARG A 251 20.48 -14.67 -3.11
CA ARG A 251 20.92 -13.77 -4.17
C ARG A 251 21.80 -12.63 -3.66
N TRP A 252 21.51 -12.12 -2.47
CA TRP A 252 22.31 -11.08 -1.84
C TRP A 252 23.69 -11.61 -1.43
N TYR A 253 23.79 -12.81 -0.85
CA TYR A 253 25.07 -13.43 -0.53
C TYR A 253 25.95 -13.62 -1.77
N VAL A 254 25.38 -14.13 -2.86
CA VAL A 254 26.11 -14.33 -4.12
C VAL A 254 26.54 -13.02 -4.73
N ALA A 255 25.68 -11.98 -4.74
CA ALA A 255 26.01 -10.65 -5.28
C ALA A 255 27.12 -9.94 -4.49
N HIS A 256 27.30 -10.28 -3.20
CA HIS A 256 28.34 -9.70 -2.34
C HIS A 256 29.56 -10.63 -2.16
N ASN A 257 29.72 -11.64 -3.02
CA ASN A 257 30.83 -12.63 -3.00
C ASN A 257 30.95 -13.40 -1.67
N ARG A 258 29.87 -13.55 -0.91
CA ARG A 258 29.78 -14.33 0.33
C ARG A 258 29.38 -15.78 0.01
N HIS A 259 30.23 -16.47 -0.76
CA HIS A 259 29.93 -17.81 -1.31
C HIS A 259 29.78 -18.87 -0.23
N GLU A 260 30.53 -18.77 0.87
CA GLU A 260 30.45 -19.73 1.98
C GLU A 260 29.09 -19.63 2.70
N ASP A 261 28.61 -18.40 2.99
CA ASP A 261 27.29 -18.20 3.57
C ASP A 261 26.16 -18.64 2.62
N ALA A 262 26.32 -18.40 1.32
CA ALA A 262 25.38 -18.85 0.30
C ALA A 262 25.30 -20.39 0.27
N ARG A 263 26.44 -21.08 0.39
CA ARG A 263 26.51 -22.54 0.45
C ARG A 263 25.83 -23.09 1.70
N ASN A 264 26.14 -22.55 2.86
CA ASN A 264 25.53 -22.94 4.14
C ASN A 264 23.99 -22.76 4.10
N LEU A 265 23.52 -21.68 3.49
CA LEU A 265 22.11 -21.44 3.31
C LEU A 265 21.48 -22.44 2.35
N ALA A 266 22.13 -22.77 1.23
CA ALA A 266 21.66 -23.78 0.28
C ALA A 266 21.54 -25.17 0.91
N GLU A 267 22.50 -25.57 1.74
CA GLU A 267 22.47 -26.81 2.55
C GLU A 267 21.26 -26.81 3.52
N ARG A 268 21.04 -25.70 4.21
CA ARG A 268 19.86 -25.52 5.09
C ARG A 268 18.55 -25.65 4.32
N ILE A 269 18.44 -25.03 3.14
CA ILE A 269 17.25 -25.15 2.27
C ILE A 269 17.01 -26.59 1.86
N ALA A 270 18.06 -27.29 1.38
CA ALA A 270 17.99 -28.70 0.98
C ALA A 270 17.54 -29.60 2.14
N SER A 271 18.12 -29.41 3.32
CA SER A 271 17.78 -30.17 4.54
C SER A 271 16.30 -30.00 4.92
N VAL A 272 15.77 -28.76 4.95
CA VAL A 272 14.36 -28.50 5.30
C VAL A 272 13.41 -29.04 4.22
N ASN A 273 13.81 -28.97 2.96
CA ASN A 273 13.04 -29.49 1.84
C ASN A 273 13.20 -31.02 1.66
N LYS A 274 14.05 -31.69 2.50
CA LYS A 274 14.34 -33.10 2.44
C LYS A 274 14.89 -33.57 1.07
N ILE A 275 15.77 -32.75 0.48
CA ILE A 275 16.42 -33.04 -0.79
C ILE A 275 17.83 -33.56 -0.52
N HIS A 276 18.14 -34.72 -1.06
CA HIS A 276 19.49 -35.26 -1.07
C HIS A 276 20.28 -34.56 -2.17
N LEU A 277 21.27 -33.75 -1.78
CA LEU A 277 22.27 -33.21 -2.70
C LEU A 277 23.52 -34.08 -2.60
N GLU A 278 23.98 -34.60 -3.72
CA GLU A 278 25.27 -35.31 -3.79
C GLU A 278 26.41 -34.35 -3.56
N GLU A 279 26.35 -33.17 -4.17
CA GLU A 279 27.21 -32.00 -3.93
C GLU A 279 26.41 -30.71 -4.04
N VAL A 280 26.73 -29.71 -3.18
CA VAL A 280 26.13 -28.38 -3.30
C VAL A 280 26.70 -27.72 -4.56
N PRO A 281 25.85 -27.25 -5.50
CA PRO A 281 26.32 -26.61 -6.72
C PRO A 281 27.23 -25.42 -6.42
N GLU A 282 28.30 -25.26 -7.20
CA GLU A 282 29.14 -24.06 -7.12
C GLU A 282 28.28 -22.82 -7.37
N MET A 283 28.45 -21.82 -6.51
CA MET A 283 27.72 -20.56 -6.63
C MET A 283 28.28 -19.76 -7.80
N PRO A 284 27.41 -19.21 -8.67
CA PRO A 284 27.89 -18.40 -9.78
C PRO A 284 28.66 -17.17 -9.29
N GLN A 285 29.79 -16.92 -9.93
CA GLN A 285 30.51 -15.64 -9.73
C GLN A 285 29.90 -14.61 -10.67
N TYR A 286 29.39 -13.51 -10.09
CA TYR A 286 28.91 -12.40 -10.88
C TYR A 286 30.05 -11.37 -11.03
N GLU A 287 30.46 -11.14 -12.26
CA GLU A 287 31.22 -9.93 -12.57
C GLU A 287 30.27 -8.74 -12.44
N PRO A 288 30.65 -7.65 -11.75
CA PRO A 288 29.79 -6.48 -11.65
C PRO A 288 29.50 -5.96 -13.07
N ASP A 289 28.23 -5.86 -13.42
CA ASP A 289 27.79 -5.24 -14.68
C ASP A 289 28.39 -3.83 -14.76
N GLU A 290 29.14 -3.53 -15.83
CA GLU A 290 29.86 -2.25 -16.01
C GLU A 290 28.94 -1.02 -16.08
N LYS A 291 27.61 -1.19 -16.15
CA LYS A 291 26.64 -0.09 -16.26
C LYS A 291 25.58 -0.11 -15.15
N ASN A 292 25.79 0.72 -14.16
CA ASN A 292 24.76 1.05 -13.18
C ASN A 292 23.76 2.03 -13.81
N TYR A 293 22.56 1.54 -14.16
CA TYR A 293 21.45 2.39 -14.58
C TYR A 293 20.86 3.13 -13.39
N THR A 294 20.42 4.37 -13.62
CA THR A 294 19.81 5.25 -12.62
C THR A 294 18.39 5.67 -13.05
N ALA A 295 17.64 6.31 -12.15
CA ALA A 295 16.32 6.86 -12.50
C ALA A 295 16.39 7.90 -13.65
N ILE A 296 17.54 8.55 -13.84
CA ILE A 296 17.76 9.52 -14.92
C ILE A 296 17.75 8.82 -16.28
N ASP A 297 18.22 7.57 -16.35
CA ASP A 297 18.26 6.81 -17.60
C ASP A 297 16.86 6.48 -18.15
N LEU A 298 15.80 6.53 -17.29
CA LEU A 298 14.41 6.42 -17.72
C LEU A 298 13.98 7.56 -18.67
N PHE A 299 14.67 8.69 -18.60
CA PHE A 299 14.38 9.87 -19.41
C PHE A 299 15.35 10.04 -20.61
N ARG A 300 16.29 9.12 -20.79
CA ARG A 300 17.31 9.18 -21.86
C ARG A 300 16.72 9.00 -23.25
N SER A 301 15.62 8.26 -23.41
CA SER A 301 14.91 8.04 -24.67
C SER A 301 13.48 8.57 -24.55
N TRP A 302 13.00 9.30 -25.59
CA TRP A 302 11.62 9.82 -25.61
C TRP A 302 10.55 8.71 -25.41
N ARG A 303 10.77 7.53 -26.01
CA ARG A 303 9.87 6.39 -25.85
C ARG A 303 9.79 5.93 -24.39
N LEU A 304 10.95 5.83 -23.73
CA LEU A 304 11.04 5.42 -22.33
C LEU A 304 10.53 6.51 -21.38
N ALA A 305 10.86 7.77 -21.65
CA ALA A 305 10.34 8.92 -20.89
C ALA A 305 8.81 9.00 -20.97
N LYS A 306 8.22 8.86 -22.17
CA LYS A 306 6.78 8.82 -22.36
C LYS A 306 6.14 7.67 -21.55
N LEU A 307 6.69 6.45 -21.65
CA LEU A 307 6.21 5.30 -20.87
C LEU A 307 6.27 5.57 -19.39
N THR A 308 7.38 6.12 -18.89
CA THR A 308 7.58 6.45 -17.47
C THR A 308 6.56 7.49 -17.00
N LEU A 309 6.33 8.56 -17.75
CA LEU A 309 5.37 9.61 -17.39
C LEU A 309 3.93 9.10 -17.39
N LEU A 310 3.54 8.32 -18.41
CA LEU A 310 2.21 7.72 -18.48
C LEU A 310 1.99 6.74 -17.31
N SER A 311 2.95 5.86 -17.05
CA SER A 311 2.89 4.92 -15.92
C SER A 311 2.87 5.66 -14.59
N ALA A 312 3.67 6.71 -14.41
CA ALA A 312 3.70 7.54 -13.22
C ALA A 312 2.34 8.20 -12.93
N SER A 313 1.67 8.72 -13.97
CA SER A 313 0.32 9.29 -13.85
C SER A 313 -0.70 8.24 -13.41
N VAL A 314 -0.66 7.04 -13.98
CA VAL A 314 -1.55 5.92 -13.60
C VAL A 314 -1.27 5.49 -12.15
N TRP A 315 -0.02 5.36 -11.73
CA TRP A 315 0.34 4.97 -10.37
C TRP A 315 0.00 6.04 -9.33
N MET A 316 0.18 7.32 -9.67
CA MET A 316 -0.24 8.43 -8.81
C MET A 316 -1.75 8.41 -8.58
N SER A 317 -2.52 8.22 -9.65
CA SER A 317 -3.97 8.06 -9.61
C SER A 317 -4.39 6.85 -8.76
N LEU A 318 -3.74 5.70 -8.99
CA LEU A 318 -3.96 4.46 -8.23
C LEU A 318 -3.74 4.68 -6.73
N GLY A 319 -2.63 5.32 -6.35
CA GLY A 319 -2.33 5.64 -4.95
C GLY A 319 -3.37 6.59 -4.34
N LEU A 320 -3.70 7.68 -5.02
CA LEU A 320 -4.69 8.66 -4.55
C LEU A 320 -6.05 8.00 -4.30
N VAL A 321 -6.55 7.24 -5.27
CA VAL A 321 -7.89 6.64 -5.21
C VAL A 321 -7.94 5.54 -4.17
N ALA A 322 -6.96 4.63 -4.13
CA ALA A 322 -6.95 3.52 -3.19
C ALA A 322 -6.88 4.00 -1.73
N TYR A 323 -5.98 4.96 -1.44
CA TYR A 323 -5.84 5.49 -0.10
C TYR A 323 -6.97 6.47 0.26
N GLY A 324 -7.47 7.25 -0.70
CA GLY A 324 -8.62 8.14 -0.50
C GLY A 324 -9.88 7.35 -0.11
N ILE A 325 -10.25 6.33 -0.89
CA ILE A 325 -11.41 5.48 -0.58
C ILE A 325 -11.16 4.67 0.69
N GLY A 326 -9.95 4.13 0.88
CA GLY A 326 -9.58 3.37 2.08
C GLY A 326 -9.72 4.18 3.37
N PHE A 327 -9.29 5.43 3.41
CA PHE A 327 -9.52 6.34 4.53
C PHE A 327 -10.96 6.86 4.57
N GLY A 328 -11.62 7.00 3.43
CA GLY A 328 -13.02 7.42 3.32
C GLY A 328 -14.02 6.46 3.96
N ILE A 329 -13.64 5.21 4.23
CA ILE A 329 -14.51 4.22 4.90
C ILE A 329 -15.04 4.75 6.24
N GLN A 330 -14.25 5.54 6.97
CA GLN A 330 -14.66 6.12 8.25
C GLN A 330 -15.82 7.12 8.13
N ALA A 331 -16.00 7.73 6.96
CA ALA A 331 -17.07 8.67 6.67
C ALA A 331 -18.35 7.98 6.19
N LEU A 332 -18.31 6.68 5.90
CA LEU A 332 -19.48 5.91 5.49
C LEU A 332 -20.47 5.76 6.65
N SER A 333 -21.75 5.79 6.33
CA SER A 333 -22.82 5.60 7.32
C SER A 333 -22.84 4.17 7.86
N GLY A 334 -23.37 4.00 9.08
CA GLY A 334 -23.46 2.71 9.76
C GLY A 334 -22.31 2.43 10.71
N ASN A 335 -22.00 1.14 10.89
CA ASN A 335 -20.94 0.69 11.79
C ASN A 335 -19.61 0.64 11.05
N LEU A 336 -18.60 1.41 11.53
CA LEU A 336 -17.28 1.50 10.93
C LEU A 336 -16.61 0.12 10.79
N TYR A 337 -16.71 -0.72 11.79
CA TYR A 337 -16.04 -2.03 11.80
C TYR A 337 -16.65 -2.97 10.75
N ILE A 338 -17.98 -2.91 10.58
CA ILE A 338 -18.68 -3.67 9.53
C ILE A 338 -18.30 -3.14 8.16
N ASN A 339 -18.27 -1.82 7.98
CA ASN A 339 -17.88 -1.21 6.71
C ASN A 339 -16.42 -1.59 6.33
N LEU A 340 -15.50 -1.53 7.31
CA LEU A 340 -14.11 -1.92 7.13
C LEU A 340 -13.99 -3.42 6.78
N PHE A 341 -14.74 -4.28 7.46
CA PHE A 341 -14.78 -5.71 7.16
C PHE A 341 -15.32 -6.00 5.76
N LEU A 342 -16.47 -5.44 5.41
CA LEU A 342 -17.10 -5.64 4.09
C LEU A 342 -16.22 -5.12 2.95
N TYR A 343 -15.60 -3.96 3.13
CA TYR A 343 -14.68 -3.40 2.15
C TYR A 343 -13.52 -4.35 1.84
N ASN A 344 -12.95 -4.98 2.86
CA ASN A 344 -11.83 -5.90 2.67
C ASN A 344 -12.26 -7.30 2.22
N VAL A 345 -13.39 -7.84 2.70
CA VAL A 345 -13.90 -9.14 2.24
C VAL A 345 -14.15 -9.15 0.73
N ILE A 346 -14.76 -8.07 0.21
CA ILE A 346 -15.04 -7.94 -1.23
C ILE A 346 -13.72 -7.93 -2.04
N GLN A 347 -12.62 -7.48 -1.45
CA GLN A 347 -11.31 -7.43 -2.11
C GLN A 347 -10.60 -8.80 -2.16
N ILE A 348 -10.95 -9.77 -1.34
CA ILE A 348 -10.28 -11.09 -1.33
C ILE A 348 -10.29 -11.76 -2.72
N PRO A 349 -11.42 -11.84 -3.45
CA PRO A 349 -11.45 -12.49 -4.77
C PRO A 349 -10.81 -11.66 -5.88
N THR A 350 -10.48 -10.37 -5.66
CA THR A 350 -10.01 -9.47 -6.72
C THR A 350 -8.73 -9.95 -7.39
N ARG A 351 -7.79 -10.50 -6.61
CA ARG A 351 -6.49 -10.97 -7.14
C ARG A 351 -6.66 -12.11 -8.15
N ALA A 352 -7.47 -13.09 -7.82
CA ALA A 352 -7.76 -14.22 -8.71
C ALA A 352 -8.58 -13.77 -9.94
N SER A 353 -9.59 -12.93 -9.72
CA SER A 353 -10.42 -12.37 -10.78
C SER A 353 -9.61 -11.53 -11.76
N THR A 354 -8.72 -10.68 -11.25
CA THR A 354 -7.84 -9.85 -12.08
C THR A 354 -6.89 -10.70 -12.92
N ALA A 355 -6.27 -11.72 -12.33
CA ALA A 355 -5.37 -12.62 -13.06
C ALA A 355 -6.11 -13.36 -14.19
N TRP A 356 -7.32 -13.85 -13.93
CA TRP A 356 -8.15 -14.50 -14.94
C TRP A 356 -8.55 -13.53 -16.08
N LEU A 357 -9.00 -12.31 -15.74
CA LEU A 357 -9.40 -11.29 -16.73
C LEU A 357 -8.20 -10.87 -17.60
N GLN A 358 -7.02 -10.67 -17.02
CA GLN A 358 -5.80 -10.30 -17.74
C GLN A 358 -5.37 -11.38 -18.76
N ASN A 359 -5.53 -12.65 -18.38
CA ASN A 359 -5.21 -13.75 -19.29
C ASN A 359 -6.23 -13.89 -20.43
N LYS A 360 -7.50 -13.55 -20.17
CA LYS A 360 -8.58 -13.68 -21.17
C LYS A 360 -8.69 -12.48 -22.10
N PHE A 361 -8.57 -11.26 -21.58
CA PHE A 361 -8.85 -10.02 -22.32
C PHE A 361 -7.60 -9.17 -22.60
N GLY A 362 -6.47 -9.50 -22.01
CA GLY A 362 -5.24 -8.71 -22.06
C GLY A 362 -5.10 -7.78 -20.86
N ARG A 363 -3.87 -7.28 -20.66
CA ARG A 363 -3.51 -6.46 -19.50
C ARG A 363 -4.11 -5.06 -19.57
N LYS A 364 -3.97 -4.41 -20.73
CA LYS A 364 -4.47 -3.06 -21.00
C LYS A 364 -5.98 -2.95 -20.87
N LYS A 365 -6.73 -3.85 -21.54
CA LYS A 365 -8.19 -3.83 -21.51
C LYS A 365 -8.74 -4.09 -20.13
N THR A 366 -8.13 -5.01 -19.38
CA THR A 366 -8.51 -5.30 -18.00
C THR A 366 -8.29 -4.07 -17.11
N SER A 367 -7.13 -3.40 -17.21
CA SER A 367 -6.84 -2.19 -16.43
C SER A 367 -7.83 -1.07 -16.73
N ILE A 368 -8.14 -0.83 -18.01
CA ILE A 368 -9.14 0.17 -18.45
C ILE A 368 -10.50 -0.17 -17.86
N GLY A 369 -10.95 -1.43 -17.93
CA GLY A 369 -12.20 -1.88 -17.35
C GLY A 369 -12.32 -1.67 -15.85
N CYS A 370 -11.24 -1.94 -15.11
CA CYS A 370 -11.16 -1.71 -13.66
C CYS A 370 -11.30 -0.21 -13.31
N PHE A 371 -10.57 0.68 -14.00
CA PHE A 371 -10.73 2.11 -13.80
C PHE A 371 -12.11 2.62 -14.24
N ALA A 372 -12.72 2.07 -15.28
CA ALA A 372 -14.07 2.43 -15.70
C ALA A 372 -15.11 2.14 -14.59
N ILE A 373 -14.98 1.02 -13.87
CA ILE A 373 -15.80 0.73 -12.69
C ILE A 373 -15.65 1.84 -11.65
N VAL A 374 -14.42 2.29 -11.37
CA VAL A 374 -14.17 3.37 -10.40
C VAL A 374 -14.76 4.71 -10.90
N VAL A 375 -14.63 5.03 -12.18
CA VAL A 375 -15.20 6.24 -12.77
C VAL A 375 -16.72 6.26 -12.58
N VAL A 376 -17.40 5.21 -12.99
CA VAL A 376 -18.87 5.14 -12.92
C VAL A 376 -19.36 5.18 -11.47
N SER A 377 -18.80 4.31 -10.61
CA SER A 377 -19.20 4.25 -9.21
C SER A 377 -18.85 5.53 -8.45
N GLY A 378 -17.68 6.12 -8.71
CA GLY A 378 -17.27 7.38 -8.10
C GLY A 378 -18.17 8.56 -8.49
N PHE A 379 -18.52 8.71 -9.76
CA PHE A 379 -19.49 9.72 -10.18
C PHE A 379 -20.86 9.53 -9.53
N ILE A 380 -21.36 8.31 -9.45
CA ILE A 380 -22.65 8.02 -8.80
C ILE A 380 -22.58 8.43 -7.32
N VAL A 381 -21.53 8.06 -6.59
CA VAL A 381 -21.37 8.45 -5.17
C VAL A 381 -21.29 9.97 -5.05
N GLY A 382 -20.49 10.63 -5.88
CA GLY A 382 -20.36 12.08 -5.88
C GLY A 382 -21.70 12.78 -6.06
N ILE A 383 -22.51 12.36 -7.05
CA ILE A 383 -23.85 12.90 -7.30
C ILE A 383 -24.78 12.62 -6.11
N VAL A 384 -24.79 11.40 -5.59
CA VAL A 384 -25.65 11.01 -4.46
C VAL A 384 -25.30 11.82 -3.20
N GLN A 385 -24.02 12.10 -2.96
CA GLN A 385 -23.58 12.93 -1.83
C GLN A 385 -23.90 14.40 -2.00
N SER A 386 -23.89 14.92 -3.23
CA SER A 386 -24.21 16.31 -3.53
C SER A 386 -25.71 16.57 -3.59
N ALA A 387 -26.52 15.56 -3.85
CA ALA A 387 -27.99 15.66 -3.94
C ALA A 387 -28.64 15.12 -2.67
N ASP A 388 -29.80 15.69 -2.29
CA ASP A 388 -30.65 15.14 -1.23
C ASP A 388 -31.49 13.97 -1.78
N ALA A 389 -30.77 12.88 -2.15
CA ALA A 389 -31.40 11.70 -2.72
C ALA A 389 -32.01 10.79 -1.65
N PRO A 390 -33.18 10.17 -1.89
CA PRO A 390 -33.72 9.16 -0.99
C PRO A 390 -32.74 7.98 -0.88
N HIS A 391 -32.53 7.46 0.34
CA HIS A 391 -31.57 6.39 0.63
C HIS A 391 -30.08 6.73 0.35
N LYS A 392 -29.71 8.02 0.44
CA LYS A 392 -28.35 8.54 0.24
C LYS A 392 -27.27 7.65 0.87
N ASP A 393 -27.43 7.28 2.15
CA ASP A 393 -26.47 6.48 2.90
C ASP A 393 -26.24 5.09 2.29
N LYS A 394 -27.31 4.39 1.94
CA LYS A 394 -27.21 3.03 1.37
C LYS A 394 -26.56 3.04 -0.01
N LEU A 395 -26.91 4.02 -0.84
CA LEU A 395 -26.35 4.19 -2.17
C LEU A 395 -24.86 4.55 -2.10
N THR A 396 -24.50 5.52 -1.22
CA THR A 396 -23.10 5.91 -0.99
C THR A 396 -22.27 4.70 -0.56
N ASN A 397 -22.71 3.94 0.46
CA ASN A 397 -21.99 2.78 0.94
C ASN A 397 -21.84 1.71 -0.15
N GLY A 398 -22.90 1.38 -0.86
CA GLY A 398 -22.89 0.36 -1.90
C GLY A 398 -21.93 0.70 -3.05
N PHE A 399 -22.03 1.90 -3.61
CA PHE A 399 -21.15 2.30 -4.71
C PHE A 399 -19.71 2.60 -4.28
N ALA A 400 -19.49 3.04 -3.03
CA ALA A 400 -18.14 3.16 -2.48
C ALA A 400 -17.42 1.80 -2.38
N LEU A 401 -18.15 0.74 -2.00
CA LEU A 401 -17.62 -0.63 -2.00
C LEU A 401 -17.30 -1.11 -3.43
N VAL A 402 -18.14 -0.79 -4.42
CA VAL A 402 -17.88 -1.10 -5.83
C VAL A 402 -16.67 -0.35 -6.35
N ALA A 403 -16.48 0.92 -5.98
CA ALA A 403 -15.28 1.69 -6.32
C ALA A 403 -14.03 1.06 -5.71
N GLY A 404 -14.11 0.64 -4.44
CA GLY A 404 -13.04 -0.07 -3.74
C GLY A 404 -12.67 -1.40 -4.40
N PHE A 405 -13.65 -2.17 -4.85
CA PHE A 405 -13.43 -3.39 -5.63
C PHE A 405 -12.70 -3.08 -6.95
N GLY A 406 -13.17 -2.08 -7.70
CA GLY A 406 -12.56 -1.67 -8.97
C GLY A 406 -11.10 -1.24 -8.83
N ILE A 407 -10.79 -0.42 -7.81
CA ILE A 407 -9.42 0.08 -7.62
C ILE A 407 -8.45 -1.02 -7.15
N GLU A 408 -8.90 -1.99 -6.34
CA GLU A 408 -8.05 -3.11 -5.94
C GLU A 408 -7.75 -4.05 -7.12
N MET A 409 -8.72 -4.27 -8.00
CA MET A 409 -8.48 -4.97 -9.28
C MET A 409 -7.50 -4.20 -10.18
N ALA A 410 -7.64 -2.87 -10.26
CA ALA A 410 -6.73 -2.00 -11.01
C ALA A 410 -5.31 -2.09 -10.46
N TRP A 411 -5.13 -2.20 -9.14
CA TRP A 411 -3.82 -2.37 -8.51
C TRP A 411 -3.06 -3.58 -9.07
N GLY A 412 -3.70 -4.74 -9.13
CA GLY A 412 -3.09 -5.96 -9.66
C GLY A 412 -2.78 -5.86 -11.16
N SER A 413 -3.69 -5.28 -11.96
CA SER A 413 -3.51 -5.19 -13.41
C SER A 413 -2.46 -4.16 -13.82
N VAL A 414 -2.39 -3.02 -13.12
CA VAL A 414 -1.39 -1.97 -13.36
C VAL A 414 0.02 -2.44 -12.97
N GLN A 415 0.16 -3.20 -11.89
CA GLN A 415 1.45 -3.82 -11.56
C GLN A 415 1.96 -4.69 -12.71
N THR A 416 1.12 -5.58 -13.25
CA THR A 416 1.49 -6.49 -14.32
C THR A 416 1.91 -5.74 -15.58
N ILE A 417 1.07 -4.81 -16.07
CA ILE A 417 1.37 -4.06 -17.30
C ILE A 417 2.64 -3.21 -17.14
N THR A 418 2.88 -2.66 -15.96
CA THR A 418 4.09 -1.86 -15.69
C THR A 418 5.34 -2.73 -15.75
N ILE A 419 5.35 -3.90 -15.09
CA ILE A 419 6.51 -4.80 -15.10
C ILE A 419 6.81 -5.32 -16.51
N GLU A 420 5.77 -5.62 -17.28
CA GLU A 420 5.92 -6.14 -18.65
C GLU A 420 6.35 -5.03 -19.66
N SER A 421 5.98 -3.77 -19.42
CA SER A 421 6.26 -2.65 -20.32
C SER A 421 7.70 -2.12 -20.24
N PHE A 422 8.35 -2.21 -19.05
CA PHE A 422 9.73 -1.74 -18.91
C PHE A 422 10.75 -2.76 -19.41
N PRO A 423 11.78 -2.33 -20.19
CA PRO A 423 12.89 -3.19 -20.57
C PRO A 423 13.61 -3.79 -19.37
N THR A 424 14.10 -5.02 -19.51
CA THR A 424 14.69 -5.81 -18.40
C THR A 424 15.79 -5.04 -17.66
N VAL A 425 16.65 -4.32 -18.38
CA VAL A 425 17.79 -3.56 -17.81
C VAL A 425 17.38 -2.38 -16.90
N VAL A 426 16.19 -1.80 -17.09
CA VAL A 426 15.69 -0.65 -16.30
C VAL A 426 14.38 -0.96 -15.57
N ARG A 427 13.89 -2.19 -15.62
CA ARG A 427 12.58 -2.60 -15.06
C ARG A 427 12.46 -2.32 -13.57
N THR A 428 13.45 -2.71 -12.78
CA THR A 428 13.43 -2.51 -11.32
C THR A 428 13.42 -1.02 -10.98
N ILE A 429 14.23 -0.22 -11.68
CA ILE A 429 14.30 1.23 -11.47
C ILE A 429 12.99 1.90 -11.90
N GLY A 430 12.44 1.51 -13.07
CA GLY A 430 11.16 2.03 -13.57
C GLY A 430 10.01 1.72 -12.61
N PHE A 431 9.88 0.47 -12.17
CA PHE A 431 8.87 0.05 -11.21
C PHE A 431 9.04 0.75 -9.86
N GLY A 432 10.27 0.87 -9.35
CA GLY A 432 10.58 1.60 -8.12
C GLY A 432 10.17 3.06 -8.21
N THR A 433 10.52 3.74 -9.31
CA THR A 433 10.18 5.15 -9.54
C THR A 433 8.67 5.39 -9.53
N VAL A 434 7.89 4.59 -10.27
CA VAL A 434 6.43 4.77 -10.31
C VAL A 434 5.76 4.40 -8.98
N SER A 435 6.32 3.44 -8.23
CA SER A 435 5.86 3.10 -6.88
C SER A 435 6.03 4.26 -5.89
N VAL A 436 7.14 5.00 -5.99
CA VAL A 436 7.36 6.22 -5.19
C VAL A 436 6.29 7.27 -5.53
N ILE A 437 6.00 7.48 -6.82
CA ILE A 437 4.98 8.44 -7.28
C ILE A 437 3.59 8.05 -6.79
N ALA A 438 3.27 6.76 -6.72
CA ALA A 438 2.01 6.29 -6.12
C ALA A 438 1.86 6.73 -4.65
N ARG A 439 2.94 6.78 -3.89
CA ARG A 439 2.91 7.26 -2.49
C ARG A 439 2.61 8.76 -2.40
N VAL A 440 3.09 9.54 -3.36
CA VAL A 440 2.71 10.96 -3.47
C VAL A 440 1.20 11.09 -3.69
N GLY A 441 0.62 10.33 -4.59
CA GLY A 441 -0.84 10.26 -4.76
C GLY A 441 -1.56 9.82 -3.49
N ALA A 442 -1.04 8.81 -2.80
CA ALA A 442 -1.59 8.30 -1.55
C ALA A 442 -1.58 9.32 -0.39
N MET A 443 -0.66 10.30 -0.39
CA MET A 443 -0.64 11.40 0.59
C MET A 443 -1.80 12.38 0.38
N ILE A 444 -2.28 12.53 -0.84
CA ILE A 444 -3.39 13.43 -1.18
C ILE A 444 -4.74 12.81 -0.75
N GLY A 445 -4.86 11.47 -0.83
CA GLY A 445 -6.10 10.76 -0.52
C GLY A 445 -6.78 11.14 0.80
N PRO A 446 -6.09 11.08 1.95
CA PRO A 446 -6.65 11.48 3.25
C PRO A 446 -7.09 12.94 3.31
N GLN A 447 -6.42 13.86 2.58
CA GLN A 447 -6.80 15.28 2.54
C GLN A 447 -8.14 15.46 1.81
N LEU A 448 -8.43 14.67 0.80
CA LEU A 448 -9.74 14.70 0.13
C LEU A 448 -10.88 14.30 1.07
N VAL A 449 -10.63 13.39 2.02
CA VAL A 449 -11.62 13.03 3.06
C VAL A 449 -11.92 14.23 3.96
N TYR A 450 -10.93 15.06 4.27
CA TYR A 450 -11.14 16.31 5.00
C TYR A 450 -11.96 17.32 4.19
N PHE A 451 -11.62 17.52 2.91
CA PHE A 451 -12.33 18.44 2.04
C PHE A 451 -13.77 18.02 1.73
N ASP A 452 -14.11 16.74 1.89
CA ASP A 452 -15.47 16.21 1.70
C ASP A 452 -16.51 16.89 2.62
N LYS A 453 -16.06 17.47 3.74
CA LYS A 453 -16.90 18.27 4.65
C LYS A 453 -17.36 19.58 4.03
N TYR A 454 -16.54 20.20 3.18
CA TYR A 454 -16.81 21.49 2.56
C TYR A 454 -17.50 21.33 1.20
N VAL A 455 -17.12 20.31 0.46
CA VAL A 455 -17.66 19.98 -0.86
C VAL A 455 -18.08 18.51 -0.84
N PRO A 456 -19.35 18.20 -0.54
CA PRO A 456 -19.84 16.84 -0.47
C PRO A 456 -19.54 16.05 -1.76
N GLY A 457 -18.93 14.89 -1.65
CA GLY A 457 -18.58 14.03 -2.77
C GLY A 457 -17.26 14.36 -3.47
N ILE A 458 -16.48 15.34 -3.01
CA ILE A 458 -15.22 15.73 -3.66
C ILE A 458 -14.24 14.58 -3.75
N LEU A 459 -14.14 13.74 -2.71
CA LEU A 459 -13.31 12.56 -2.70
C LEU A 459 -13.61 11.66 -3.92
N TYR A 460 -14.88 11.42 -4.17
CA TYR A 460 -15.32 10.52 -5.23
C TYR A 460 -15.27 11.17 -6.61
N TYR A 461 -15.56 12.47 -6.72
CA TYR A 461 -15.38 13.20 -7.97
C TYR A 461 -13.91 13.23 -8.42
N VAL A 462 -12.99 13.55 -7.50
CA VAL A 462 -11.55 13.55 -7.80
C VAL A 462 -11.08 12.13 -8.12
N SER A 463 -11.54 11.11 -7.39
CA SER A 463 -11.24 9.71 -7.67
C SER A 463 -11.69 9.29 -9.07
N ALA A 464 -12.89 9.69 -9.48
CA ALA A 464 -13.43 9.42 -10.82
C ALA A 464 -12.63 10.16 -11.91
N ALA A 465 -12.30 11.43 -11.69
CA ALA A 465 -11.51 12.23 -12.63
C ALA A 465 -10.10 11.66 -12.83
N MET A 466 -9.42 11.30 -11.73
CA MET A 466 -8.09 10.68 -11.79
C MET A 466 -8.12 9.29 -12.43
N SER A 467 -9.17 8.52 -12.18
CA SER A 467 -9.37 7.23 -12.85
C SER A 467 -9.64 7.39 -14.35
N ALA A 468 -10.41 8.41 -14.76
CA ALA A 468 -10.61 8.75 -16.17
C ALA A 468 -9.28 9.16 -16.84
N LEU A 469 -8.46 9.96 -16.17
CA LEU A 469 -7.10 10.29 -16.64
C LEU A 469 -6.26 9.02 -16.83
N SER A 470 -6.35 8.07 -15.89
CA SER A 470 -5.65 6.78 -16.00
C SER A 470 -6.09 5.97 -17.22
N ILE A 471 -7.39 5.99 -17.56
CA ILE A 471 -7.91 5.34 -18.78
C ILE A 471 -7.26 5.96 -20.02
N VAL A 472 -7.17 7.29 -20.08
CA VAL A 472 -6.51 8.00 -21.18
C VAL A 472 -5.03 7.64 -21.27
N CYS A 473 -4.31 7.66 -20.15
CA CYS A 473 -2.89 7.28 -20.10
C CYS A 473 -2.68 5.82 -20.55
N LEU A 474 -3.49 4.89 -20.07
CA LEU A 474 -3.43 3.49 -20.45
C LEU A 474 -3.76 3.27 -21.94
N ALA A 475 -4.64 4.09 -22.54
CA ALA A 475 -4.92 4.01 -23.96
C ALA A 475 -3.67 4.25 -24.83
N TRP A 476 -2.71 5.05 -24.34
CA TRP A 476 -1.44 5.33 -24.99
C TRP A 476 -0.32 4.33 -24.69
N ILE A 477 -0.46 3.46 -23.69
CA ILE A 477 0.45 2.36 -23.40
C ILE A 477 0.12 1.19 -24.34
N GLU A 478 1.13 0.49 -24.83
CA GLU A 478 0.98 -0.67 -25.69
C GLU A 478 0.45 -1.88 -24.90
N GLU A 479 -0.30 -2.78 -25.57
CA GLU A 479 -0.73 -4.04 -24.95
C GLU A 479 0.47 -4.98 -24.80
N THR A 480 0.63 -5.55 -23.63
CA THR A 480 1.76 -6.44 -23.30
C THR A 480 1.41 -7.93 -23.38
N ALA A 481 0.12 -8.27 -23.56
CA ALA A 481 -0.32 -9.64 -23.64
C ALA A 481 0.28 -10.35 -24.87
N ASN A 482 0.93 -11.49 -24.65
CA ASN A 482 1.57 -12.32 -25.67
C ASN A 482 2.71 -11.62 -26.47
N THR A 483 3.25 -10.51 -25.97
CA THR A 483 4.43 -9.88 -26.56
C THR A 483 5.68 -10.30 -25.81
N PRO A 484 6.79 -10.61 -26.51
CA PRO A 484 8.05 -10.90 -25.84
C PRO A 484 8.55 -9.67 -25.09
N MET A 485 9.04 -9.85 -23.87
CA MET A 485 9.62 -8.75 -23.10
C MET A 485 10.87 -8.19 -23.79
N SER A 486 11.01 -6.87 -23.85
CA SER A 486 12.20 -6.22 -24.41
C SER A 486 13.36 -6.34 -23.42
N ASP A 487 14.50 -6.85 -23.89
CA ASP A 487 15.70 -7.03 -23.06
C ASP A 487 16.60 -5.79 -23.05
N ARG A 488 16.52 -4.92 -24.05
CA ARG A 488 17.39 -3.75 -24.22
C ARG A 488 16.60 -2.49 -24.47
N ILE A 489 17.18 -1.34 -24.07
CA ILE A 489 16.67 -0.02 -24.44
C ILE A 489 16.90 0.14 -25.95
N GLU A 490 15.83 0.18 -26.74
CA GLU A 490 15.93 0.50 -28.18
C GLU A 490 16.40 1.95 -28.35
N ILE A 491 17.68 2.14 -28.42
CA ILE A 491 18.28 3.38 -28.91
C ILE A 491 18.09 3.37 -30.42
N ASN A 492 17.34 4.32 -30.98
CA ASN A 492 16.98 4.52 -32.38
C ASN A 492 17.96 3.88 -33.37
N VAL A 493 17.63 2.70 -33.89
CA VAL A 493 18.42 1.95 -34.90
C VAL A 493 18.42 2.66 -36.27
N LYS A 494 17.69 3.75 -36.44
CA LYS A 494 17.78 4.56 -37.67
C LYS A 494 19.16 5.12 -37.91
N ASN A 495 19.91 5.51 -36.87
CA ASN A 495 21.26 6.06 -37.05
C ASN A 495 22.37 4.99 -37.28
N ILE A 496 22.09 3.72 -36.96
CA ILE A 496 23.08 2.64 -37.17
C ILE A 496 22.97 2.06 -38.59
N LYS A 497 21.81 2.11 -39.25
CA LYS A 497 21.66 1.70 -40.63
C LYS A 497 22.31 2.70 -41.61
N ASP A 498 22.31 3.99 -41.26
CA ASP A 498 22.95 5.02 -42.08
C ASP A 498 24.49 5.05 -41.92
N SER A 499 25.01 4.71 -40.73
CA SER A 499 26.47 4.58 -40.56
C SER A 499 27.03 3.29 -41.16
N ARG A 500 26.25 2.18 -41.21
CA ARG A 500 26.69 0.97 -41.95
C ARG A 500 26.62 1.13 -43.48
N LYS A 501 25.72 1.96 -44.02
CA LYS A 501 25.71 2.29 -45.45
C LYS A 501 26.85 3.20 -45.85
N LYS A 502 27.40 4.02 -44.96
CA LYS A 502 28.57 4.87 -45.24
C LYS A 502 29.92 4.16 -45.19
N ASN A 503 30.00 2.99 -44.51
CA ASN A 503 31.25 2.23 -44.41
C ASN A 503 31.35 1.06 -45.41
N VAL A 504 30.45 0.95 -46.39
CA VAL A 504 30.51 -0.06 -47.48
C VAL A 504 30.80 0.59 -48.83
N THR A 505 31.05 1.89 -48.85
CA THR A 505 31.47 2.63 -50.03
C THR A 505 32.81 3.38 -49.77
N VAL A 506 33.83 2.64 -49.43
CA VAL A 506 35.27 3.03 -49.66
C VAL A 506 36.04 1.75 -50.00
#